data_c53c250595829081bfc2cfd94dfa7532
#
_entry.id   c53c250595829081bfc2cfd94dfa7532
#
_cell.length_a   1.000
_cell.length_b   1.000
_cell.length_c   1.000
_cell.angle_alpha   90.00
_cell.angle_beta   90.00
_cell.angle_gamma   90.00
#
_symmetry.space_group_name_H-M   'P 1'
#
loop_
_entity.id
_entity.type
_entity.pdbx_description
1 polymer ?
#
loop_
_entity_poly.entity_id
_entity_poly.type
_entity_poly.pdbx_seq_one_letter_code
_entity_poly.pdbx_strand_id
1 'polypeptide(L)' 'MKLIAVAAVELGRIGVNLNQLQRAMNRAVASGQDIPNLEESLAVVEKVYEAVRALQKELLLGGSLSRTKERGI' A
#
# COMPACT_ATOMS: atom_id res chain seq x y z
N MET A 1 15.25 13.58 -7.24
CA MET A 1 15.46 12.66 -8.22
C MET A 1 14.23 12.20 -8.88
N LYS A 2 14.29 12.17 -10.20
CA LYS A 2 13.10 11.82 -10.95
C LYS A 2 12.64 10.42 -10.72
N LEU A 3 13.56 9.49 -10.60
CA LEU A 3 13.16 8.10 -10.41
C LEU A 3 12.43 7.90 -9.09
N ILE A 4 12.88 8.56 -8.04
CA ILE A 4 12.22 8.42 -6.76
C ILE A 4 10.83 9.05 -6.82
N ALA A 5 10.71 10.18 -7.49
CA ALA A 5 9.43 10.84 -7.60
C ALA A 5 8.45 9.98 -8.41
N VAL A 6 8.94 9.36 -9.48
CA VAL A 6 8.09 8.51 -10.30
C VAL A 6 7.64 7.31 -9.49
N ALA A 7 8.57 6.71 -8.72
CA ALA A 7 8.23 5.56 -7.91
C ALA A 7 7.19 5.94 -6.85
N ALA A 8 7.33 7.11 -6.24
CA ALA A 8 6.38 7.53 -5.22
C ALA A 8 4.99 7.74 -5.84
N VAL A 9 4.93 8.31 -7.04
CA VAL A 9 3.66 8.51 -7.70
C VAL A 9 3.02 7.17 -8.06
N GLU A 10 3.81 6.22 -8.54
CA GLU A 10 3.28 4.92 -8.89
C GLU A 10 2.77 4.18 -7.66
N LEU A 11 3.50 4.28 -6.55
CA LEU A 11 3.04 3.65 -5.32
C LEU A 11 1.75 4.32 -4.85
N GLY A 12 1.60 5.62 -5.09
CA GLY A 12 0.37 6.30 -4.76
C GLY A 12 -0.80 5.75 -5.55
N ARG A 13 -0.60 5.49 -6.84
CA ARG A 13 -1.66 4.94 -7.67
C ARG A 13 -2.02 3.53 -7.23
N ILE A 14 -1.01 2.73 -6.90
CA ILE A 14 -1.25 1.38 -6.42
C ILE A 14 -2.04 1.47 -5.11
N GLY A 15 -1.67 2.38 -4.23
CA GLY A 15 -2.37 2.55 -2.97
C GLY A 15 -3.84 2.90 -3.17
N VAL A 16 -4.13 3.79 -4.13
CA VAL A 16 -5.50 4.16 -4.40
C VAL A 16 -6.27 2.96 -4.93
N ASN A 17 -5.65 2.20 -5.85
CA ASN A 17 -6.31 1.04 -6.41
C ASN A 17 -6.57 -0.03 -5.35
N LEU A 18 -5.61 -0.23 -4.45
CA LEU A 18 -5.78 -1.20 -3.37
C LEU A 18 -6.88 -0.75 -2.42
N ASN A 19 -6.95 0.56 -2.15
CA ASN A 19 -7.97 1.07 -1.27
C ASN A 19 -9.37 0.88 -1.88
N GLN A 20 -9.49 1.07 -3.19
CA GLN A 20 -10.76 0.86 -3.85
C GLN A 20 -11.14 -0.61 -3.83
N LEU A 21 -10.17 -1.49 -4.02
CA LEU A 21 -10.41 -2.92 -3.96
C LEU A 21 -10.84 -3.30 -2.53
N GLN A 22 -10.18 -2.76 -1.53
CA GLN A 22 -10.52 -3.03 -0.15
C GLN A 22 -11.94 -2.62 0.16
N ARG A 23 -12.37 -1.45 -0.35
CA ARG A 23 -13.72 -1.01 -0.14
C ARG A 23 -14.72 -1.91 -0.81
N ALA A 24 -14.40 -2.36 -2.02
CA ALA A 24 -15.30 -3.25 -2.74
C ALA A 24 -15.43 -4.58 -2.00
N MET A 25 -14.32 -5.09 -1.46
CA MET A 25 -14.35 -6.34 -0.72
C MET A 25 -15.12 -6.18 0.58
N ASN A 26 -14.96 -5.05 1.25
CA ASN A 26 -15.71 -4.80 2.48
C ASN A 26 -17.20 -4.72 2.19
N ARG A 27 -17.58 -4.13 1.06
CA ARG A 27 -18.99 -4.09 0.70
C ARG A 27 -19.51 -5.48 0.41
N ALA A 28 -18.70 -6.33 -0.22
CA ALA A 28 -19.12 -7.69 -0.49
C ALA A 28 -19.36 -8.46 0.81
N VAL A 29 -18.46 -8.26 1.76
CA VAL A 29 -18.62 -8.91 3.06
C VAL A 29 -19.91 -8.40 3.73
N ALA A 30 -20.12 -7.10 3.71
CA ALA A 30 -21.28 -6.52 4.37
C ALA A 30 -22.58 -6.97 3.73
N SER A 31 -22.58 -7.24 2.43
CA SER A 31 -23.80 -7.68 1.78
C SER A 31 -24.00 -9.18 1.88
N GLY A 32 -23.11 -9.86 2.59
CA GLY A 32 -23.30 -11.29 2.80
C GLY A 32 -23.00 -12.17 1.63
N GLN A 33 -22.18 -11.69 0.71
CA GLN A 33 -21.84 -12.51 -0.43
C GLN A 33 -20.99 -13.67 -0.01
N ASP A 34 -21.30 -14.82 -0.56
CA ASP A 34 -20.60 -16.02 -0.20
C ASP A 34 -19.44 -16.26 -1.17
N ILE A 35 -18.34 -15.56 -0.94
CA ILE A 35 -17.18 -15.67 -1.79
C ILE A 35 -16.11 -16.39 -1.00
N PRO A 36 -15.63 -17.53 -1.49
CA PRO A 36 -14.64 -18.29 -0.75
C PRO A 36 -13.37 -17.47 -0.53
N ASN A 37 -12.83 -17.57 0.65
CA ASN A 37 -11.58 -16.91 1.02
C ASN A 37 -11.60 -15.41 0.88
N LEU A 38 -12.79 -14.82 0.88
CA LEU A 38 -12.87 -13.37 0.75
C LEU A 38 -12.21 -12.67 1.93
N GLU A 39 -12.42 -13.18 3.13
CA GLU A 39 -11.84 -12.54 4.30
C GLU A 39 -10.33 -12.66 4.33
N GLU A 40 -9.82 -13.81 3.89
CA GLU A 40 -8.39 -13.96 3.82
C GLU A 40 -7.81 -13.05 2.77
N SER A 41 -8.47 -12.94 1.63
CA SER A 41 -8.00 -12.06 0.56
C SER A 41 -8.04 -10.61 1.02
N LEU A 42 -9.07 -10.23 1.76
CA LEU A 42 -9.17 -8.88 2.28
C LEU A 42 -8.01 -8.58 3.22
N ALA A 43 -7.66 -9.54 4.08
CA ALA A 43 -6.56 -9.35 4.99
C ALA A 43 -5.24 -9.14 4.24
N VAL A 44 -5.04 -9.87 3.15
CA VAL A 44 -3.85 -9.72 2.34
C VAL A 44 -3.84 -8.34 1.69
N VAL A 45 -4.97 -7.90 1.15
CA VAL A 45 -5.05 -6.59 0.51
C VAL A 45 -4.74 -5.49 1.53
N GLU A 46 -5.25 -5.64 2.74
CA GLU A 46 -4.99 -4.65 3.77
C GLU A 46 -3.50 -4.57 4.11
N LYS A 47 -2.85 -5.71 4.20
CA LYS A 47 -1.43 -5.71 4.49
C LYS A 47 -0.62 -5.12 3.36
N VAL A 48 -0.97 -5.44 2.13
CA VAL A 48 -0.28 -4.92 0.97
C VAL A 48 -0.48 -3.41 0.89
N TYR A 49 -1.69 -2.94 1.18
CA TYR A 49 -1.98 -1.52 1.15
C TYR A 49 -1.10 -0.78 2.19
N GLU A 50 -0.99 -1.34 3.39
CA GLU A 50 -0.18 -0.72 4.41
C GLU A 50 1.29 -0.68 4.00
N ALA A 51 1.77 -1.76 3.40
CA ALA A 51 3.16 -1.82 2.95
C ALA A 51 3.42 -0.80 1.85
N VAL A 52 2.48 -0.67 0.92
CA VAL A 52 2.63 0.29 -0.18
C VAL A 52 2.64 1.71 0.37
N ARG A 53 1.75 2.00 1.31
CA ARG A 53 1.70 3.35 1.88
C ARG A 53 2.97 3.66 2.67
N ALA A 54 3.48 2.68 3.39
CA ALA A 54 4.70 2.88 4.16
C ALA A 54 5.88 3.15 3.23
N LEU A 55 5.95 2.40 2.14
CA LEU A 55 7.00 2.59 1.18
C LEU A 55 6.91 3.95 0.50
N GLN A 56 5.71 4.36 0.14
CA GLN A 56 5.51 5.65 -0.48
C GLN A 56 5.94 6.76 0.46
N LYS A 57 5.57 6.64 1.73
CA LYS A 57 5.92 7.63 2.70
C LYS A 57 7.42 7.73 2.85
N GLU A 58 8.08 6.59 2.88
CA GLU A 58 9.50 6.57 3.01
C GLU A 58 10.18 7.23 1.84
N LEU A 59 9.70 7.00 0.63
CA LEU A 59 10.26 7.63 -0.54
C LEU A 59 10.02 9.13 -0.54
N LEU A 60 8.85 9.57 -0.08
CA LEU A 60 8.56 10.99 -0.05
C LEU A 60 9.35 11.72 1.03
N LEU A 61 9.60 11.06 2.14
CA LEU A 61 10.39 11.68 3.18
C LEU A 61 11.86 11.64 2.82
N GLY A 62 12.15 11.05 1.71
CA GLY A 62 13.45 11.03 1.22
C GLY A 62 14.19 9.88 1.70
N GLY A 63 14.73 9.22 0.81
CA GLY A 63 15.58 8.21 1.18
C GLY A 63 16.64 8.71 2.08
N SER A 64 16.69 10.01 2.32
CA SER A 64 17.66 10.54 3.20
C SER A 64 17.62 9.89 4.55
N LEU A 65 16.44 9.57 4.99
CA LEU A 65 16.36 8.94 6.25
C LEU A 65 16.99 7.61 6.23
N SER A 66 16.72 6.85 5.23
CA SER A 66 17.25 5.56 5.14
C SER A 66 18.69 5.64 5.01
N ARG A 67 19.20 6.56 4.23
CA ARG A 67 20.52 6.64 4.07
C ARG A 67 21.19 6.95 5.31
N THR A 68 20.67 7.84 6.04
CA THR A 68 21.24 8.22 7.26
C THR A 68 21.41 7.09 8.14
N LYS A 69 20.43 6.30 8.21
CA LYS A 69 20.50 5.25 9.05
C LYS A 69 21.52 4.37 8.71
N GLU A 70 21.67 4.09 7.58
CA GLU A 70 22.48 3.15 7.31
C GLU A 70 23.77 3.57 7.49
N ARG A 71 24.01 4.73 7.29
CA ARG A 71 25.18 5.08 7.43
C ARG A 71 25.55 5.12 8.62
N GLY A 72 24.75 5.20 9.22
CA GLY A 72 25.06 5.29 10.31
C GLY A 72 25.72 4.50 10.89
N ILE A 73 25.72 4.36 10.57
CA ILE A 73 26.12 3.94 10.94
C ILE A 73 26.84 3.85 10.98
#